data_b91f12ddf7c60ab8a936f3505949941e
#
_entry.id   b91f12ddf7c60ab8a936f3505949941e
#
_cell.length_a   1.000
_cell.length_b   1.000
_cell.length_c   1.000
_cell.angle_alpha   90.00
_cell.angle_beta   90.00
_cell.angle_gamma   90.00
#
_symmetry.space_group_name_H-M   'P 1'
#
loop_
_entity.id
_entity.type
_entity.pdbx_description
1 polymer ?
#
loop_
_entity_poly.entity_id
_entity_poly.type
_entity_poly.pdbx_seq_one_letter_code
_entity_poly.pdbx_strand_id
1 'polypeptide(L)'
;MAAKSANPTRPGRCEGEERKKALSVALANIEKQFGKGAIMRMADGAEVEDIETVSTGSLGLDLALGVGGLPRGRIIEVFGPESSGKTTLSLQVIAEMQKIGGTCAFIDAEHALDCLLYTSPSP
;
A
#
# COMPACT_ATOMS: atom_id res chain seq x y z
N MET A 1 45.43 3.07 29.50
CA MET A 1 45.60 3.29 28.04
C MET A 1 44.25 3.16 27.39
N ALA A 2 43.61 4.29 27.06
CA ALA A 2 42.28 4.33 26.47
C ALA A 2 42.41 4.45 24.96
N ALA A 3 41.86 3.49 24.23
CA ALA A 3 41.83 3.50 22.77
C ALA A 3 40.77 4.53 22.28
N LYS A 4 41.24 5.53 21.55
CA LYS A 4 40.42 6.53 20.85
C LYS A 4 39.67 5.87 19.69
N SER A 5 38.34 5.73 19.82
CA SER A 5 37.43 5.37 18.73
C SER A 5 37.46 6.48 17.68
N ALA A 6 37.97 6.18 16.49
CA ALA A 6 37.92 7.07 15.35
C ALA A 6 36.48 7.05 14.77
N ASN A 7 35.80 8.19 14.88
CA ASN A 7 34.49 8.45 14.24
C ASN A 7 34.69 8.55 12.72
N PRO A 8 33.98 7.79 11.86
CA PRO A 8 34.13 7.91 10.42
C PRO A 8 33.63 9.30 9.96
N THR A 9 34.54 10.03 9.35
CA THR A 9 34.36 11.36 8.77
C THR A 9 33.18 11.35 7.79
N ARG A 10 32.21 12.25 7.99
CA ARG A 10 31.12 12.50 7.02
C ARG A 10 31.74 12.89 5.66
N PRO A 11 31.33 12.25 4.55
CA PRO A 11 31.84 12.58 3.23
C PRO A 11 31.52 14.04 2.88
N GLY A 12 32.53 14.77 2.38
CA GLY A 12 32.45 16.18 2.08
C GLY A 12 31.50 16.48 0.89
N ARG A 13 31.11 17.73 0.78
CA ARG A 13 30.15 18.28 -0.23
C ARG A 13 30.52 17.93 -1.69
N CYS A 14 31.78 17.73 -2.01
CA CYS A 14 32.29 17.37 -3.36
C CYS A 14 31.99 15.91 -3.75
N GLU A 15 32.00 14.97 -2.81
CA GLU A 15 31.63 13.57 -3.06
C GLU A 15 30.15 13.40 -3.47
N GLY A 16 29.28 14.32 -3.07
CA GLY A 16 27.85 14.29 -3.41
C GLY A 16 27.56 14.55 -4.89
N GLU A 17 28.35 15.40 -5.56
CA GLU A 17 28.16 15.72 -6.98
C GLU A 17 28.70 14.64 -7.91
N GLU A 18 29.86 14.07 -7.59
CA GLU A 18 30.43 12.94 -8.32
C GLU A 18 29.52 11.70 -8.22
N ARG A 19 28.98 11.42 -7.05
CA ARG A 19 27.98 10.36 -6.85
C ARG A 19 26.73 10.58 -7.67
N LYS A 20 26.21 11.80 -7.74
CA LYS A 20 25.02 12.14 -8.57
C LYS A 20 25.32 11.95 -10.05
N LYS A 21 26.48 12.37 -10.53
CA LYS A 21 26.90 12.14 -11.91
C LYS A 21 27.07 10.66 -12.24
N ALA A 22 27.74 9.90 -11.37
CA ALA A 22 27.88 8.45 -11.54
C ALA A 22 26.53 7.73 -11.57
N LEU A 23 25.60 8.13 -10.69
CA LEU A 23 24.25 7.58 -10.65
C LEU A 23 23.48 7.90 -11.93
N SER A 24 23.53 9.15 -12.44
CA SER A 24 22.84 9.53 -13.67
C SER A 24 23.37 8.78 -14.89
N VAL A 25 24.68 8.55 -14.97
CA VAL A 25 25.29 7.74 -16.04
C VAL A 25 24.86 6.28 -15.95
N ALA A 26 24.82 5.71 -14.74
CA ALA A 26 24.36 4.34 -14.53
C ALA A 26 22.87 4.16 -14.92
N LEU A 27 22.02 5.09 -14.55
CA LEU A 27 20.60 5.09 -14.93
C LEU A 27 20.42 5.18 -16.44
N ALA A 28 21.13 6.09 -17.10
CA ALA A 28 21.09 6.22 -18.56
C ALA A 28 21.56 4.97 -19.31
N ASN A 29 22.54 4.25 -18.76
CA ASN A 29 23.03 2.99 -19.34
C ASN A 29 21.98 1.88 -19.18
N ILE A 30 21.26 1.80 -18.05
CA ILE A 30 20.19 0.84 -17.84
C ILE A 30 19.02 1.11 -18.78
N GLU A 31 18.60 2.36 -18.94
CA GLU A 31 17.55 2.74 -19.89
C GLU A 31 17.92 2.42 -21.33
N LYS A 32 19.20 2.53 -21.67
CA LYS A 32 19.70 2.23 -23.01
C LYS A 32 19.72 0.72 -23.31
N GLN A 33 19.97 -0.11 -22.31
CA GLN A 33 20.03 -1.57 -22.43
C GLN A 33 18.65 -2.22 -22.35
N PHE A 34 17.78 -1.73 -21.48
CA PHE A 34 16.51 -2.38 -21.12
C PHE A 34 15.27 -1.61 -21.59
N GLY A 35 15.46 -0.43 -22.18
CA GLY A 35 14.37 0.43 -22.66
C GLY A 35 13.96 1.50 -21.64
N LYS A 36 13.24 2.51 -22.13
CA LYS A 36 12.70 3.58 -21.30
C LYS A 36 11.68 3.03 -20.30
N GLY A 37 11.80 3.43 -19.05
CA GLY A 37 10.90 2.98 -17.98
C GLY A 37 11.36 1.70 -17.26
N ALA A 38 12.50 1.09 -17.66
CA ALA A 38 13.05 -0.08 -16.98
C ALA A 38 13.51 0.21 -15.55
N ILE A 39 13.81 1.49 -15.25
CA ILE A 39 14.17 1.95 -13.93
C ILE A 39 13.53 3.31 -13.66
N MET A 40 13.06 3.52 -12.43
CA MET A 40 12.42 4.74 -11.98
C MET A 40 12.92 5.11 -10.59
N ARG A 41 13.15 6.39 -10.35
CA ARG A 41 13.49 6.87 -9.01
C ARG A 41 12.21 7.03 -8.19
N MET A 42 12.19 6.52 -6.99
CA MET A 42 11.06 6.72 -6.08
C MET A 42 10.84 8.19 -5.67
N ALA A 43 11.89 9.04 -5.81
CA ALA A 43 11.82 10.46 -5.48
C ALA A 43 11.36 11.36 -6.64
N ASP A 44 11.46 10.89 -7.87
CA ASP A 44 10.97 11.65 -9.03
C ASP A 44 9.49 11.35 -9.20
N GLY A 45 8.66 11.88 -8.29
CA GLY A 45 7.21 11.73 -8.23
C GLY A 45 6.58 11.24 -9.52
N ALA A 46 6.59 9.93 -9.77
CA ALA A 46 5.63 9.36 -10.68
C ALA A 46 4.29 9.90 -10.18
N GLU A 47 3.55 10.57 -11.04
CA GLU A 47 2.17 10.94 -10.75
C GLU A 47 1.55 9.71 -10.12
N VAL A 48 1.19 9.84 -8.85
CA VAL A 48 0.50 8.76 -8.15
C VAL A 48 -0.80 8.63 -8.94
N GLU A 49 -0.88 7.61 -9.79
CA GLU A 49 -2.12 7.31 -10.50
C GLU A 49 -3.22 7.32 -9.44
N ASP A 50 -4.26 8.06 -9.70
CA ASP A 50 -5.45 8.11 -8.83
C ASP A 50 -5.99 6.68 -8.73
N ILE A 51 -5.63 5.99 -7.67
CA ILE A 51 -6.07 4.62 -7.44
C ILE A 51 -7.50 4.68 -6.93
N GLU A 52 -8.44 4.14 -7.71
CA GLU A 52 -9.80 3.96 -7.21
C GLU A 52 -9.78 3.12 -5.93
N THR A 53 -10.45 3.61 -4.90
CA THR A 53 -10.52 2.95 -3.60
C THR A 53 -11.96 2.69 -3.17
N VAL A 54 -12.11 1.74 -2.25
CA VAL A 54 -13.37 1.49 -1.55
C VAL A 54 -13.15 1.82 -0.09
N SER A 55 -13.99 2.65 0.49
CA SER A 55 -13.94 2.97 1.92
C SER A 55 -14.06 1.70 2.76
N THR A 56 -13.33 1.65 3.85
CA THR A 56 -13.48 0.59 4.86
C THR A 56 -14.69 0.82 5.78
N GLY A 57 -15.36 1.97 5.66
CA GLY A 57 -16.41 2.41 6.57
C GLY A 57 -15.88 2.98 7.89
N SER A 58 -14.57 3.00 8.07
CA SER A 58 -13.88 3.61 9.21
C SER A 58 -12.99 4.75 8.74
N LEU A 59 -13.39 5.98 9.03
CA LEU A 59 -12.61 7.17 8.66
C LEU A 59 -11.16 7.11 9.18
N GLY A 60 -10.96 6.61 10.40
CA GLY A 60 -9.63 6.48 10.98
C GLY A 60 -8.75 5.50 10.21
N LEU A 61 -9.31 4.38 9.75
CA LEU A 61 -8.57 3.40 8.96
C LEU A 61 -8.31 3.92 7.54
N ASP A 62 -9.29 4.55 6.91
CA ASP A 62 -9.14 5.14 5.57
C ASP A 62 -8.03 6.20 5.53
N LEU A 63 -7.96 7.05 6.56
CA LEU A 63 -6.87 8.02 6.71
C LEU A 63 -5.52 7.35 6.96
N ALA A 64 -5.48 6.29 7.77
CA ALA A 64 -4.24 5.56 8.07
C ALA A 64 -3.68 4.83 6.85
N LEU A 65 -4.54 4.37 5.94
CA LEU A 65 -4.14 3.76 4.67
C LEU A 65 -3.53 4.78 3.68
N GLY A 66 -3.76 6.07 3.88
CA GLY A 66 -3.17 7.14 3.09
C GLY A 66 -3.80 7.38 1.72
N VAL A 67 -4.56 6.41 1.19
CA VAL A 67 -5.25 6.48 -0.12
C VAL A 67 -6.77 6.59 0.02
N GLY A 68 -7.28 6.72 1.23
CA GLY A 68 -8.69 6.92 1.51
C GLY A 68 -9.55 5.66 1.48
N GLY A 69 -8.95 4.48 1.55
CA GLY A 69 -9.64 3.20 1.57
C GLY A 69 -8.82 2.04 1.02
N LEU A 70 -9.47 0.95 0.70
CA LEU A 70 -8.83 -0.22 0.10
C LEU A 70 -8.75 -0.06 -1.43
N PRO A 71 -7.57 -0.28 -2.05
CA PRO A 71 -7.39 -0.11 -3.49
C PRO A 71 -8.17 -1.17 -4.28
N ARG A 72 -8.89 -0.72 -5.32
CA ARG A 72 -9.61 -1.61 -6.24
C ARG A 72 -8.64 -2.33 -7.18
N GLY A 73 -9.01 -3.54 -7.58
CA GLY A 73 -8.22 -4.35 -8.51
C GLY A 73 -6.93 -4.93 -7.91
N ARG A 74 -6.80 -4.93 -6.57
CA ARG A 74 -5.67 -5.50 -5.85
C ARG A 74 -6.13 -6.64 -4.94
N ILE A 75 -5.23 -7.58 -4.68
CA ILE A 75 -5.41 -8.60 -3.65
C ILE A 75 -4.95 -7.98 -2.33
N ILE A 76 -5.83 -8.03 -1.33
CA ILE A 76 -5.56 -7.46 0.00
C ILE A 76 -5.65 -8.61 1.00
N GLU A 77 -4.58 -8.82 1.74
CA GLU A 77 -4.53 -9.79 2.82
C GLU A 77 -4.79 -9.10 4.16
N VAL A 78 -5.77 -9.61 4.91
CA VAL A 78 -6.08 -9.15 6.26
C VAL A 78 -5.82 -10.31 7.22
N PHE A 79 -4.84 -10.16 8.09
CA PHE A 79 -4.45 -11.19 9.04
C PHE A 79 -4.46 -10.68 10.48
N GLY A 80 -4.58 -11.60 11.42
CA GLY A 80 -4.62 -11.28 12.85
C GLY A 80 -5.20 -12.46 13.65
N PRO A 81 -5.18 -12.38 14.99
CA PRO A 81 -5.72 -13.41 15.85
C PRO A 81 -7.23 -13.57 15.69
N GLU A 82 -7.78 -14.63 16.27
CA GLU A 82 -9.22 -14.82 16.34
C GLU A 82 -9.90 -13.63 17.04
N SER A 83 -11.14 -13.35 16.68
CA SER A 83 -11.93 -12.23 17.22
C SER A 83 -11.33 -10.84 17.05
N SER A 84 -10.35 -10.65 16.13
CA SER A 84 -9.73 -9.36 15.86
C SER A 84 -10.54 -8.44 14.91
N GLY A 85 -11.71 -8.90 14.45
CA GLY A 85 -12.57 -8.11 13.57
C GLY A 85 -12.29 -8.24 12.06
N LYS A 86 -11.51 -9.22 11.61
CA LYS A 86 -11.23 -9.46 10.18
C LYS A 86 -12.49 -9.59 9.34
N THR A 87 -13.39 -10.47 9.76
CA THR A 87 -14.68 -10.71 9.08
C THR A 87 -15.57 -9.47 9.12
N THR A 88 -15.60 -8.77 10.26
CA THR A 88 -16.34 -7.52 10.42
C THR A 88 -15.86 -6.46 9.43
N LEU A 89 -14.55 -6.30 9.30
CA LEU A 89 -13.96 -5.37 8.33
C LEU A 89 -14.35 -5.76 6.90
N SER A 90 -14.26 -7.04 6.53
CA SER A 90 -14.63 -7.52 5.20
C SER A 90 -16.10 -7.25 4.87
N LEU A 91 -17.00 -7.50 5.82
CA LEU A 91 -18.43 -7.22 5.66
C LEU A 91 -18.71 -5.71 5.55
N GLN A 92 -18.00 -4.89 6.31
CA GLN A 92 -18.12 -3.44 6.23
C GLN A 92 -17.71 -2.90 4.86
N VAL A 93 -16.59 -3.38 4.31
CA VAL A 93 -16.14 -3.03 2.95
C VAL A 93 -17.16 -3.44 1.90
N ILE A 94 -17.77 -4.63 2.03
CA ILE A 94 -18.86 -5.07 1.15
C ILE A 94 -20.04 -4.10 1.24
N ALA A 95 -20.44 -3.72 2.45
CA ALA A 95 -21.53 -2.77 2.65
C ALA A 95 -21.24 -1.40 2.01
N GLU A 96 -20.02 -0.88 2.16
CA GLU A 96 -19.62 0.37 1.52
C GLU A 96 -19.65 0.26 -0.01
N MET A 97 -19.17 -0.86 -0.56
CA MET A 97 -19.21 -1.09 -2.00
C MET A 97 -20.63 -1.19 -2.53
N GLN A 98 -21.54 -1.84 -1.80
CA GLN A 98 -22.95 -1.94 -2.18
C GLN A 98 -23.68 -0.58 -2.16
N LYS A 99 -23.34 0.32 -1.23
CA LYS A 99 -23.89 1.68 -1.20
C LYS A 99 -23.63 2.47 -2.49
N ILE A 100 -22.52 2.21 -3.14
CA ILE A 100 -22.17 2.83 -4.43
C ILE A 100 -22.62 2.00 -5.64
N GLY A 101 -23.45 0.98 -5.42
CA GLY A 101 -24.03 0.15 -6.49
C GLY A 101 -23.14 -1.00 -6.98
N GLY A 102 -22.06 -1.31 -6.26
CA GLY A 102 -21.18 -2.42 -6.62
C GLY A 102 -21.76 -3.79 -6.30
N THR A 103 -21.39 -4.79 -7.10
CA THR A 103 -21.72 -6.19 -6.84
C THR A 103 -20.57 -6.85 -6.10
N CYS A 104 -20.90 -7.53 -4.99
CA CYS A 104 -19.91 -8.20 -4.14
C CYS A 104 -20.23 -9.69 -4.02
N ALA A 105 -19.19 -10.50 -3.85
CA ALA A 105 -19.31 -11.90 -3.51
C ALA A 105 -18.47 -12.19 -2.25
N PHE A 106 -19.02 -12.99 -1.35
CA PHE A 106 -18.33 -13.45 -0.15
C PHE A 106 -18.23 -14.97 -0.16
N ILE A 107 -17.03 -15.49 0.06
CA ILE A 107 -16.76 -16.94 0.14
C ILE A 107 -16.36 -17.24 1.57
N ASP A 108 -17.23 -17.91 2.31
CA ASP A 108 -16.98 -18.32 3.69
C ASP A 108 -16.52 -19.79 3.73
N ALA A 109 -15.20 -19.99 3.85
CA ALA A 109 -14.62 -21.32 3.95
C ALA A 109 -14.67 -21.89 5.38
N GLU A 110 -14.85 -21.04 6.37
CA GLU A 110 -14.89 -21.44 7.79
C GLU A 110 -16.31 -21.75 8.28
N HIS A 111 -17.33 -21.45 7.48
CA HIS A 111 -18.75 -21.56 7.83
C HIS A 111 -19.10 -20.81 9.13
N ALA A 112 -18.41 -19.70 9.39
CA ALA A 112 -18.57 -18.91 10.60
C ALA A 112 -19.71 -17.87 10.48
N LEU A 113 -20.19 -17.60 9.26
CA LEU A 113 -21.26 -16.65 9.00
C LEU A 113 -22.63 -17.34 9.04
N ASP A 114 -23.45 -16.92 9.97
CA ASP A 114 -24.87 -17.27 9.95
C ASP A 114 -25.60 -16.35 8.97
N CYS A 115 -25.92 -16.89 7.79
CA CYS A 115 -26.62 -16.15 6.73
C CYS A 115 -27.95 -15.52 7.21
N LEU A 116 -28.59 -16.11 8.22
CA LEU A 116 -29.85 -15.61 8.77
C LEU A 116 -29.69 -14.29 9.53
N LEU A 117 -28.53 -14.06 10.14
CA LEU A 117 -28.24 -12.82 10.87
C LEU A 117 -27.94 -11.65 9.93
N TYR A 118 -27.45 -11.91 8.71
CA TYR A 118 -27.01 -10.89 7.75
C TYR A 118 -27.98 -10.66 6.59
N THR A 119 -28.97 -11.54 6.42
CA THR A 119 -30.00 -11.43 5.36
C THR A 119 -31.33 -10.84 5.86
N SER A 120 -31.39 -10.37 7.10
CA SER A 120 -32.55 -9.66 7.60
C SER A 120 -32.76 -8.41 6.74
N PRO A 121 -33.88 -8.27 6.00
CA PRO A 121 -34.11 -7.07 5.25
C PRO A 121 -34.14 -5.89 6.21
N SER A 122 -33.32 -4.89 5.94
CA SER A 122 -33.39 -3.61 6.64
C SER A 122 -34.81 -3.05 6.49
N PRO A 123 -35.45 -2.56 7.55
CA PRO A 123 -36.80 -1.99 7.50
C PRO A 123 -36.87 -0.75 6.62
#